data_e70f66c5395acd421e488d55a2189617
#
_entry.id   e70f66c5395acd421e488d55a2189617
#
_cell.length_a   1.000
_cell.length_b   1.000
_cell.length_c   1.000
_cell.angle_alpha   90.00
_cell.angle_beta   90.00
_cell.angle_gamma   90.00
#
_symmetry.space_group_name_H-M   'P 1'
#
loop_
_entity.id
_entity.type
_entity.pdbx_description
1 polymer ?
#
loop_
_entity_poly.entity_id
_entity_poly.type
_entity_poly.pdbx_seq_one_letter_code
_entity_poly.pdbx_strand_id
1 'polypeptide(L)'
;MRPSTLRERALTPNPALVTQAAARRLPRLALLLFCAAYVLPGVLGREPWRGADLNAFGQMLALAEGRTPWWLPALGGVPTGAAWLPHWLGAGAIWLCQPWLEPALAARIPFALLLALTLVAVWYATFALARSDDAQPLPLAFGGEASPVDYGRAIADGALLALIATLGLLQLGHETTPELAQLAAMAGLLWALAAAPINAWPARVGVLLALPALAACGAPMMGVAMGGGGALLCWRSRNSGLRGLTPWLLVATLGAALLAIAAGSWAWRIAPEIELGRLARLCLWFLWPVWPLGLWTLWRWRRQWHQRHLAIPCLSIGVALAACVAMDSSDRALMLAVPGMAMLAAFALPTLQRGSTAAIDWLSVIFFTLVALTIWTFYVALETGVPAFASAAVERLAPGFQTRLSLPELALAVAATLAWAGLVRWRTRRHRSMLWKSVVLPAGGVALCWLLSMTLGLPLLDYARSNRPLTDRLLRHLTPGDCIAAPDAPASLVAGLEFYGKRKVDARPNAAQGPCPALVQVLIERGDSAAQSAQQAGDLQRLGWAEQARERGPTERREVVVVYRRR
;
A
#
# COMPACT_ATOMS: atom_id res chain seq x y z
N MET A 1 49.48 2.58 -12.73
CA MET A 1 48.32 1.66 -12.78
C MET A 1 48.79 0.31 -12.28
N ARG A 2 48.30 -0.17 -11.12
CA ARG A 2 48.75 -1.43 -10.51
C ARG A 2 47.91 -2.60 -11.05
N PRO A 3 48.50 -3.72 -11.52
CA PRO A 3 47.78 -4.83 -12.13
C PRO A 3 47.12 -5.80 -11.13
N SER A 4 46.91 -5.40 -9.89
CA SER A 4 46.39 -6.28 -8.82
C SER A 4 44.87 -6.41 -8.76
N THR A 5 44.08 -5.64 -9.51
CA THR A 5 42.63 -5.60 -9.43
C THR A 5 41.92 -6.63 -10.33
N LEU A 6 42.60 -7.22 -11.31
CA LEU A 6 42.04 -8.19 -12.25
C LEU A 6 41.99 -9.62 -11.69
N ARG A 7 42.86 -9.98 -10.74
CA ARG A 7 42.98 -11.34 -10.22
C ARG A 7 41.92 -11.69 -9.13
N GLU A 8 41.42 -10.70 -8.38
CA GLU A 8 40.36 -10.95 -7.38
C GLU A 8 38.93 -11.01 -7.96
N ARG A 9 38.72 -10.46 -9.18
CA ARG A 9 37.42 -10.56 -9.89
C ARG A 9 37.08 -11.97 -10.41
N ALA A 10 38.06 -12.88 -10.46
CA ALA A 10 37.88 -14.24 -10.97
C ALA A 10 37.19 -15.21 -10.02
N LEU A 11 36.93 -14.85 -8.75
CA LEU A 11 36.50 -15.80 -7.73
C LEU A 11 34.98 -15.99 -7.58
N THR A 12 34.14 -15.09 -8.13
CA THR A 12 32.67 -15.27 -8.13
C THR A 12 32.07 -14.67 -9.39
N PRO A 13 31.90 -15.47 -10.46
CA PRO A 13 31.32 -14.96 -11.71
C PRO A 13 29.88 -14.48 -11.49
N ASN A 14 29.61 -13.23 -11.93
CA ASN A 14 28.28 -12.66 -11.96
C ASN A 14 27.38 -13.48 -12.90
N PRO A 15 26.16 -13.89 -12.52
CA PRO A 15 25.29 -14.69 -13.36
C PRO A 15 24.64 -13.94 -14.54
N ALA A 16 24.79 -12.60 -14.62
CA ALA A 16 24.14 -11.79 -15.63
C ALA A 16 24.98 -11.68 -16.91
N LEU A 17 24.37 -12.04 -18.05
CA LEU A 17 24.90 -11.86 -19.41
C LEU A 17 23.91 -10.97 -20.18
N VAL A 18 24.28 -9.73 -20.49
CA VAL A 18 23.37 -8.75 -21.08
C VAL A 18 24.04 -8.03 -22.24
N THR A 19 23.46 -8.13 -23.42
CA THR A 19 23.88 -7.36 -24.59
C THR A 19 23.32 -5.94 -24.55
N GLN A 20 23.98 -4.98 -25.22
CA GLN A 20 23.50 -3.59 -25.33
C GLN A 20 22.07 -3.52 -25.92
N ALA A 21 21.71 -4.42 -26.83
CA ALA A 21 20.37 -4.47 -27.41
C ALA A 21 19.29 -4.91 -26.39
N ALA A 22 19.66 -5.75 -25.41
CA ALA A 22 18.77 -6.20 -24.35
C ALA A 22 18.57 -5.14 -23.24
N ALA A 23 19.55 -4.24 -23.06
CA ALA A 23 19.54 -3.17 -22.07
C ALA A 23 18.82 -1.89 -22.55
N ARG A 24 18.08 -1.95 -23.67
CA ARG A 24 17.29 -0.78 -24.10
C ARG A 24 16.24 -0.41 -23.06
N ARG A 25 16.21 0.85 -22.67
CA ARG A 25 15.24 1.42 -21.73
C ARG A 25 13.80 1.37 -22.27
N LEU A 26 12.85 1.36 -21.38
CA LEU A 26 11.44 1.61 -21.71
C LEU A 26 11.28 3.07 -22.20
N PRO A 27 10.49 3.35 -23.25
CA PRO A 27 10.19 4.73 -23.63
C PRO A 27 9.59 5.51 -22.45
N ARG A 28 10.10 6.72 -22.21
CA ARG A 28 9.67 7.52 -21.04
C ARG A 28 8.18 7.74 -20.99
N LEU A 29 7.54 8.01 -22.14
CA LEU A 29 6.10 8.17 -22.21
C LEU A 29 5.35 6.90 -21.74
N ALA A 30 5.79 5.71 -22.17
CA ALA A 30 5.21 4.45 -21.75
C ALA A 30 5.36 4.24 -20.23
N LEU A 31 6.55 4.54 -19.67
CA LEU A 31 6.79 4.46 -18.24
C LEU A 31 5.86 5.38 -17.45
N LEU A 32 5.73 6.64 -17.89
CA LEU A 32 4.82 7.62 -17.26
C LEU A 32 3.35 7.21 -17.39
N LEU A 33 2.94 6.63 -18.51
CA LEU A 33 1.59 6.12 -18.69
C LEU A 33 1.30 4.94 -17.76
N PHE A 34 2.26 4.03 -17.53
CA PHE A 34 2.11 2.97 -16.52
C PHE A 34 1.94 3.55 -15.12
N CYS A 35 2.79 4.53 -14.75
CA CYS A 35 2.67 5.20 -13.45
C CYS A 35 1.32 5.92 -13.31
N ALA A 36 0.88 6.66 -14.32
CA ALA A 36 -0.38 7.38 -14.30
C ALA A 36 -1.58 6.42 -14.23
N ALA A 37 -1.58 5.35 -15.05
CA ALA A 37 -2.63 4.33 -15.05
C ALA A 37 -2.69 3.54 -13.75
N TYR A 38 -1.63 3.53 -12.96
CA TYR A 38 -1.59 2.91 -11.65
C TYR A 38 -1.97 3.88 -10.53
N VAL A 39 -1.41 5.08 -10.49
CA VAL A 39 -1.56 6.03 -9.37
C VAL A 39 -2.90 6.79 -9.41
N LEU A 40 -3.36 7.21 -10.60
CA LEU A 40 -4.53 8.10 -10.71
C LEU A 40 -5.88 7.44 -10.44
N PRO A 41 -6.16 6.19 -10.90
CA PRO A 41 -7.43 5.55 -10.59
C PRO A 41 -7.60 5.35 -9.08
N GLY A 42 -8.80 5.64 -8.56
CA GLY A 42 -9.10 5.57 -7.14
C GLY A 42 -8.70 6.80 -6.31
N VAL A 43 -8.05 7.80 -6.92
CA VAL A 43 -7.87 9.13 -6.30
C VAL A 43 -9.16 9.96 -6.45
N LEU A 44 -9.73 9.97 -7.67
CA LEU A 44 -10.95 10.70 -7.98
C LEU A 44 -12.19 9.83 -7.72
N GLY A 45 -13.26 10.44 -7.22
CA GLY A 45 -14.59 9.85 -7.12
C GLY A 45 -14.80 8.78 -6.05
N ARG A 46 -13.77 8.20 -5.48
CA ARG A 46 -13.86 7.14 -4.47
C ARG A 46 -14.23 7.72 -3.10
N GLU A 47 -15.09 7.04 -2.36
CA GLU A 47 -15.34 7.34 -0.96
C GLU A 47 -14.24 6.78 -0.05
N PRO A 48 -14.03 7.34 1.17
CA PRO A 48 -13.21 6.66 2.18
C PRO A 48 -13.82 5.32 2.57
N TRP A 49 -13.07 4.23 2.37
CA TRP A 49 -13.59 2.90 2.66
C TRP A 49 -13.49 2.57 4.15
N ARG A 50 -14.48 1.83 4.66
CA ARG A 50 -14.54 1.42 6.07
C ARG A 50 -13.26 0.69 6.49
N GLY A 51 -12.94 0.78 7.77
CA GLY A 51 -11.71 0.28 8.34
C GLY A 51 -10.65 1.37 8.42
N ALA A 52 -9.41 1.06 8.08
CA ALA A 52 -8.29 1.96 8.34
C ALA A 52 -8.31 3.24 7.48
N ASP A 53 -8.80 3.17 6.23
CA ASP A 53 -8.88 4.33 5.34
C ASP A 53 -9.84 5.40 5.90
N LEU A 54 -11.07 5.02 6.25
CA LEU A 54 -12.06 5.94 6.84
C LEU A 54 -11.64 6.41 8.24
N ASN A 55 -11.01 5.54 9.05
CA ASN A 55 -10.50 5.90 10.36
C ASN A 55 -9.42 7.00 10.24
N ALA A 56 -8.41 6.79 9.40
CA ALA A 56 -7.34 7.76 9.20
C ALA A 56 -7.89 9.08 8.62
N PHE A 57 -8.80 8.99 7.64
CA PHE A 57 -9.47 10.17 7.08
C PHE A 57 -10.27 10.94 8.14
N GLY A 58 -11.02 10.26 9.02
CA GLY A 58 -11.79 10.89 10.10
C GLY A 58 -10.91 11.70 11.04
N GLN A 59 -9.71 11.18 11.36
CA GLN A 59 -8.72 11.90 12.18
C GLN A 59 -8.17 13.15 11.45
N MET A 60 -7.88 13.04 10.16
CA MET A 60 -7.43 14.17 9.34
C MET A 60 -8.50 15.26 9.29
N LEU A 61 -9.75 14.87 9.12
CA LEU A 61 -10.89 15.79 9.09
C LEU A 61 -11.09 16.48 10.46
N ALA A 62 -11.02 15.71 11.55
CA ALA A 62 -11.14 16.26 12.90
C ALA A 62 -10.06 17.30 13.23
N LEU A 63 -8.82 17.06 12.75
CA LEU A 63 -7.72 18.02 12.85
C LEU A 63 -7.96 19.27 11.99
N ALA A 64 -8.36 19.10 10.73
CA ALA A 64 -8.59 20.20 9.79
C ALA A 64 -9.73 21.12 10.24
N GLU A 65 -10.77 20.56 10.86
CA GLU A 65 -11.91 21.30 11.43
C GLU A 65 -11.63 21.88 12.83
N GLY A 66 -10.43 21.68 13.39
CA GLY A 66 -10.05 22.17 14.71
C GLY A 66 -10.81 21.51 15.88
N ARG A 67 -11.41 20.34 15.66
CA ARG A 67 -12.12 19.58 16.70
C ARG A 67 -11.17 18.92 17.69
N THR A 68 -9.93 18.71 17.30
CA THR A 68 -8.87 18.13 18.12
C THR A 68 -7.56 18.90 17.96
N PRO A 69 -6.70 18.96 18.99
CA PRO A 69 -5.41 19.62 18.88
C PRO A 69 -4.45 18.84 17.98
N TRP A 70 -3.60 19.55 17.24
CA TRP A 70 -2.66 18.95 16.27
C TRP A 70 -1.66 17.98 16.90
N TRP A 71 -1.32 18.17 18.18
CA TRP A 71 -0.37 17.27 18.90
C TRP A 71 -1.04 16.02 19.48
N LEU A 72 -2.37 15.94 19.53
CA LEU A 72 -3.09 14.80 20.06
C LEU A 72 -4.32 14.53 19.18
N PRO A 73 -4.13 13.93 17.99
CA PRO A 73 -5.25 13.53 17.15
C PRO A 73 -6.21 12.61 17.91
N ALA A 74 -7.49 12.93 17.85
CA ALA A 74 -8.54 12.16 18.50
C ALA A 74 -9.75 12.03 17.57
N LEU A 75 -10.52 10.96 17.73
CA LEU A 75 -11.75 10.73 17.01
C LEU A 75 -12.86 10.41 18.01
N GLY A 76 -13.98 11.13 17.97
CA GLY A 76 -15.02 10.98 18.98
C GLY A 76 -14.54 11.22 20.42
N GLY A 77 -13.52 12.03 20.64
CA GLY A 77 -12.92 12.31 21.95
C GLY A 77 -11.96 11.20 22.47
N VAL A 78 -11.72 10.16 21.69
CA VAL A 78 -10.76 9.10 22.01
C VAL A 78 -9.44 9.38 21.29
N PRO A 79 -8.32 9.53 22.03
CA PRO A 79 -7.00 9.69 21.41
C PRO A 79 -6.68 8.50 20.53
N THR A 80 -6.22 8.77 19.33
CA THR A 80 -5.82 7.76 18.37
C THR A 80 -4.29 7.70 18.31
N GLY A 81 -3.75 6.51 18.08
CA GLY A 81 -2.33 6.22 18.25
C GLY A 81 -1.34 7.17 17.56
N ALA A 82 -0.05 6.94 17.78
CA ALA A 82 1.07 7.84 17.60
C ALA A 82 1.51 8.15 16.15
N ALA A 83 0.66 7.94 15.14
CA ALA A 83 0.98 8.22 13.73
C ALA A 83 0.54 9.63 13.32
N TRP A 84 1.15 10.67 13.88
CA TRP A 84 0.72 12.05 13.67
C TRP A 84 1.13 12.66 12.32
N LEU A 85 2.30 12.33 11.77
CA LEU A 85 2.76 12.90 10.50
C LEU A 85 1.81 12.64 9.32
N PRO A 86 1.29 11.42 9.07
CA PRO A 86 0.32 11.19 8.01
C PRO A 86 -0.99 11.97 8.21
N HIS A 87 -1.46 12.06 9.46
CA HIS A 87 -2.66 12.83 9.78
C HIS A 87 -2.46 14.33 9.56
N TRP A 88 -1.29 14.88 9.88
CA TRP A 88 -0.95 16.27 9.58
C TRP A 88 -0.90 16.55 8.08
N LEU A 89 -0.34 15.62 7.28
CA LEU A 89 -0.30 15.77 5.83
C LEU A 89 -1.70 15.83 5.22
N GLY A 90 -2.59 14.93 5.61
CA GLY A 90 -3.97 14.91 5.13
C GLY A 90 -4.78 16.09 5.64
N ALA A 91 -4.68 16.42 6.94
CA ALA A 91 -5.37 17.56 7.53
C ALA A 91 -4.92 18.91 6.95
N GLY A 92 -3.61 19.08 6.73
CA GLY A 92 -3.05 20.25 6.06
C GLY A 92 -3.55 20.41 4.63
N ALA A 93 -3.66 19.31 3.87
CA ALA A 93 -4.22 19.33 2.53
C ALA A 93 -5.71 19.67 2.53
N ILE A 94 -6.50 19.11 3.46
CA ILE A 94 -7.92 19.47 3.64
C ILE A 94 -8.04 20.98 3.93
N TRP A 95 -7.31 21.46 4.93
CA TRP A 95 -7.33 22.86 5.34
C TRP A 95 -6.97 23.82 4.20
N LEU A 96 -5.94 23.47 3.42
CA LEU A 96 -5.47 24.30 2.30
C LEU A 96 -6.45 24.30 1.12
N CYS A 97 -7.09 23.15 0.82
CA CYS A 97 -7.92 22.96 -0.37
C CYS A 97 -9.43 23.08 -0.10
N GLN A 98 -9.85 23.22 1.15
CA GLN A 98 -11.26 23.20 1.58
C GLN A 98 -12.22 24.11 0.80
N PRO A 99 -11.82 25.31 0.34
CA PRO A 99 -12.74 26.12 -0.45
C PRO A 99 -13.07 25.57 -1.84
N TRP A 100 -12.19 24.73 -2.41
CA TRP A 100 -12.26 24.29 -3.81
C TRP A 100 -12.48 22.81 -3.99
N LEU A 101 -12.06 21.99 -3.02
CA LEU A 101 -12.10 20.53 -3.14
C LEU A 101 -12.87 19.90 -1.98
N GLU A 102 -13.54 18.79 -2.28
CA GLU A 102 -14.14 17.94 -1.26
C GLU A 102 -13.05 17.40 -0.31
N PRO A 103 -13.30 17.37 1.03
CA PRO A 103 -12.29 16.96 2.02
C PRO A 103 -11.67 15.58 1.74
N ALA A 104 -12.48 14.63 1.26
CA ALA A 104 -11.99 13.28 0.93
C ALA A 104 -11.00 13.27 -0.23
N LEU A 105 -11.23 14.09 -1.25
CA LEU A 105 -10.29 14.26 -2.36
C LEU A 105 -9.04 15.01 -1.93
N ALA A 106 -9.19 16.10 -1.19
CA ALA A 106 -8.07 16.90 -0.67
C ALA A 106 -7.12 16.05 0.17
N ALA A 107 -7.66 15.20 1.06
CA ALA A 107 -6.86 14.29 1.88
C ALA A 107 -6.06 13.28 1.04
N ARG A 108 -6.57 12.83 -0.11
CA ARG A 108 -5.90 11.82 -0.97
C ARG A 108 -4.72 12.36 -1.76
N ILE A 109 -4.70 13.66 -2.07
CA ILE A 109 -3.64 14.25 -2.90
C ILE A 109 -2.24 13.95 -2.33
N PRO A 110 -1.92 14.25 -1.04
CA PRO A 110 -0.60 13.95 -0.50
C PRO A 110 -0.29 12.44 -0.50
N PHE A 111 -1.27 11.57 -0.32
CA PHE A 111 -1.05 10.12 -0.35
C PHE A 111 -0.79 9.60 -1.77
N ALA A 112 -1.47 10.14 -2.79
CA ALA A 112 -1.15 9.84 -4.19
C ALA A 112 0.28 10.30 -4.55
N LEU A 113 0.72 11.44 -4.02
CA LEU A 113 2.09 11.92 -4.18
C LEU A 113 3.10 11.01 -3.44
N LEU A 114 2.78 10.50 -2.25
CA LEU A 114 3.61 9.53 -1.53
C LEU A 114 3.74 8.21 -2.30
N LEU A 115 2.66 7.72 -2.93
CA LEU A 115 2.71 6.55 -3.81
C LEU A 115 3.61 6.82 -5.02
N ALA A 116 3.45 7.97 -5.69
CA ALA A 116 4.31 8.37 -6.79
C ALA A 116 5.78 8.50 -6.37
N LEU A 117 6.05 9.09 -5.19
CA LEU A 117 7.38 9.16 -4.60
C LEU A 117 7.98 7.78 -4.34
N THR A 118 7.17 6.82 -3.87
CA THR A 118 7.58 5.43 -3.69
C THR A 118 8.05 4.82 -5.00
N LEU A 119 7.28 4.99 -6.09
CA LEU A 119 7.66 4.53 -7.43
C LEU A 119 8.99 5.13 -7.88
N VAL A 120 9.14 6.44 -7.72
CA VAL A 120 10.37 7.18 -8.07
C VAL A 120 11.56 6.71 -7.23
N ALA A 121 11.40 6.58 -5.92
CA ALA A 121 12.45 6.16 -5.00
C ALA A 121 12.95 4.73 -5.32
N VAL A 122 12.05 3.79 -5.59
CA VAL A 122 12.42 2.42 -5.99
C VAL A 122 13.15 2.39 -7.32
N TRP A 123 12.71 3.20 -8.31
CA TRP A 123 13.39 3.30 -9.59
C TRP A 123 14.83 3.80 -9.41
N TYR A 124 15.02 4.93 -8.70
CA TYR A 124 16.35 5.50 -8.47
C TYR A 124 17.24 4.63 -7.57
N ALA A 125 16.66 3.98 -6.56
CA ALA A 125 17.39 3.03 -5.71
C ALA A 125 17.92 1.86 -6.55
N THR A 126 17.06 1.24 -7.36
CA THR A 126 17.46 0.13 -8.23
C THR A 126 18.47 0.57 -9.28
N PHE A 127 18.31 1.76 -9.87
CA PHE A 127 19.26 2.33 -10.79
C PHE A 127 20.65 2.49 -10.16
N ALA A 128 20.72 3.02 -8.94
CA ALA A 128 21.98 3.18 -8.21
C ALA A 128 22.64 1.83 -7.86
N LEU A 129 21.85 0.83 -7.45
CA LEU A 129 22.35 -0.52 -7.16
C LEU A 129 22.83 -1.25 -8.41
N ALA A 130 22.07 -1.19 -9.50
CA ALA A 130 22.42 -1.86 -10.75
C ALA A 130 23.69 -1.29 -11.40
N ARG A 131 24.05 -0.04 -11.10
CA ARG A 131 25.31 0.58 -11.55
C ARG A 131 26.54 0.21 -10.72
N SER A 132 26.36 -0.54 -9.63
CA SER A 132 27.51 -0.99 -8.84
C SER A 132 28.35 -2.02 -9.63
N ASP A 133 29.66 -1.98 -9.45
CA ASP A 133 30.57 -2.91 -10.13
C ASP A 133 30.21 -4.38 -9.90
N ASP A 134 29.74 -4.72 -8.69
CA ASP A 134 29.35 -6.08 -8.32
C ASP A 134 28.05 -6.55 -9.01
N ALA A 135 27.19 -5.63 -9.48
CA ALA A 135 25.95 -5.93 -10.16
C ALA A 135 26.06 -5.89 -11.70
N GLN A 136 27.17 -5.37 -12.23
CA GLN A 136 27.37 -5.23 -13.68
C GLN A 136 27.43 -6.60 -14.38
N PRO A 137 26.84 -6.73 -15.59
CA PRO A 137 26.94 -7.96 -16.37
C PRO A 137 28.40 -8.29 -16.71
N LEU A 138 28.66 -9.59 -16.96
CA LEU A 138 29.96 -10.05 -17.40
C LEU A 138 30.31 -9.41 -18.76
N PRO A 139 31.58 -9.00 -18.96
CA PRO A 139 32.04 -8.56 -20.26
C PRO A 139 31.97 -9.71 -21.27
N LEU A 140 31.50 -9.42 -22.48
CA LEU A 140 31.46 -10.39 -23.58
C LEU A 140 32.84 -10.46 -24.27
N ALA A 141 33.20 -11.66 -24.74
CA ALA A 141 34.53 -11.91 -25.35
C ALA A 141 34.87 -10.99 -26.53
N PHE A 142 33.85 -10.53 -27.27
CA PHE A 142 33.99 -9.67 -28.45
C PHE A 142 33.42 -8.25 -28.25
N GLY A 143 33.11 -7.86 -27.00
CA GLY A 143 32.40 -6.62 -26.71
C GLY A 143 30.91 -6.67 -27.01
N GLY A 144 30.23 -5.52 -26.89
CA GLY A 144 28.76 -5.44 -27.11
C GLY A 144 27.92 -5.71 -25.87
N GLU A 145 28.57 -5.80 -24.70
CA GLU A 145 27.90 -5.78 -23.41
C GLU A 145 27.19 -4.45 -23.16
N ALA A 146 26.18 -4.49 -22.31
CA ALA A 146 25.41 -3.31 -21.95
C ALA A 146 26.27 -2.27 -21.20
N SER A 147 26.12 -0.99 -21.56
CA SER A 147 26.74 0.08 -20.79
C SER A 147 26.17 0.11 -19.35
N PRO A 148 26.96 0.48 -18.32
CA PRO A 148 26.49 0.53 -16.93
C PRO A 148 25.23 1.39 -16.73
N VAL A 149 25.10 2.45 -17.52
CA VAL A 149 23.96 3.36 -17.44
C VAL A 149 22.71 2.75 -18.07
N ASP A 150 22.83 2.13 -19.25
CA ASP A 150 21.68 1.54 -19.94
C ASP A 150 21.20 0.26 -19.22
N TYR A 151 22.14 -0.55 -18.74
CA TYR A 151 21.82 -1.69 -17.87
C TYR A 151 21.08 -1.22 -16.61
N GLY A 152 21.63 -0.21 -15.91
CA GLY A 152 21.00 0.34 -14.72
C GLY A 152 19.58 0.84 -14.96
N ARG A 153 19.35 1.54 -16.09
CA ARG A 153 17.99 2.00 -16.48
C ARG A 153 17.06 0.84 -16.78
N ALA A 154 17.52 -0.16 -17.52
CA ALA A 154 16.66 -1.31 -17.87
C ALA A 154 16.25 -2.13 -16.65
N ILE A 155 17.15 -2.29 -15.66
CA ILE A 155 16.83 -2.96 -14.38
C ILE A 155 15.89 -2.11 -13.54
N ALA A 156 16.09 -0.78 -13.47
CA ALA A 156 15.23 0.14 -12.75
C ALA A 156 13.80 0.18 -13.34
N ASP A 157 13.69 0.19 -14.67
CA ASP A 157 12.38 0.06 -15.36
C ASP A 157 11.70 -1.26 -14.99
N GLY A 158 12.48 -2.35 -14.93
CA GLY A 158 12.01 -3.66 -14.46
C GLY A 158 11.52 -3.64 -13.01
N ALA A 159 12.22 -2.96 -12.10
CA ALA A 159 11.81 -2.85 -10.70
C ALA A 159 10.53 -2.03 -10.54
N LEU A 160 10.39 -0.95 -11.27
CA LEU A 160 9.18 -0.13 -11.27
C LEU A 160 7.97 -0.93 -11.77
N LEU A 161 8.13 -1.65 -12.89
CA LEU A 161 7.07 -2.51 -13.40
C LEU A 161 6.75 -3.66 -12.44
N ALA A 162 7.73 -4.25 -11.78
CA ALA A 162 7.54 -5.28 -10.76
C ALA A 162 6.77 -4.73 -9.55
N LEU A 163 7.08 -3.49 -9.12
CA LEU A 163 6.36 -2.82 -8.04
C LEU A 163 4.88 -2.60 -8.41
N ILE A 164 4.60 -2.08 -9.60
CA ILE A 164 3.23 -1.90 -10.13
C ILE A 164 2.50 -3.25 -10.24
N ALA A 165 3.21 -4.31 -10.63
CA ALA A 165 2.63 -5.64 -10.78
C ALA A 165 2.22 -6.30 -9.46
N THR A 166 2.68 -5.81 -8.29
CA THR A 166 2.46 -6.44 -6.99
C THR A 166 1.01 -6.28 -6.52
N LEU A 167 0.28 -7.40 -6.40
CA LEU A 167 -1.16 -7.38 -6.10
C LEU A 167 -1.48 -6.77 -4.73
N GLY A 168 -0.68 -7.06 -3.70
CA GLY A 168 -0.92 -6.57 -2.34
C GLY A 168 -0.83 -5.05 -2.21
N LEU A 169 -0.08 -4.38 -3.08
CA LEU A 169 0.01 -2.92 -3.08
C LEU A 169 -1.19 -2.26 -3.76
N LEU A 170 -1.98 -3.00 -4.55
CA LEU A 170 -3.02 -2.44 -5.41
C LEU A 170 -4.07 -1.62 -4.63
N GLN A 171 -4.62 -2.17 -3.55
CA GLN A 171 -5.57 -1.46 -2.71
C GLN A 171 -4.86 -0.61 -1.66
N LEU A 172 -3.94 -1.20 -0.88
CA LEU A 172 -3.29 -0.52 0.24
C LEU A 172 -2.45 0.70 -0.19
N GLY A 173 -1.90 0.67 -1.40
CA GLY A 173 -1.18 1.80 -1.99
C GLY A 173 -2.06 3.01 -2.33
N HIS A 174 -3.39 2.87 -2.31
CA HIS A 174 -4.33 3.95 -2.63
C HIS A 174 -5.19 4.38 -1.44
N GLU A 175 -4.96 3.82 -0.25
CA GLU A 175 -5.61 4.24 0.98
C GLU A 175 -4.89 5.44 1.62
N THR A 176 -5.62 6.28 2.35
CA THR A 176 -5.07 7.44 3.07
C THR A 176 -4.55 7.05 4.46
N THR A 177 -3.76 5.98 4.52
CA THR A 177 -3.35 5.36 5.78
C THR A 177 -1.89 5.66 6.15
N PRO A 178 -1.54 5.60 7.44
CA PRO A 178 -0.16 5.78 7.90
C PRO A 178 0.85 4.84 7.22
N GLU A 179 0.44 3.64 6.87
CA GLU A 179 1.30 2.62 6.27
C GLU A 179 1.79 3.03 4.87
N LEU A 180 1.00 3.81 4.11
CA LEU A 180 1.47 4.35 2.82
C LEU A 180 2.59 5.38 3.01
N ALA A 181 2.50 6.21 4.06
CA ALA A 181 3.59 7.13 4.40
C ALA A 181 4.84 6.39 4.89
N GLN A 182 4.67 5.30 5.67
CA GLN A 182 5.76 4.40 6.05
C GLN A 182 6.41 3.76 4.81
N LEU A 183 5.62 3.33 3.81
CA LEU A 183 6.11 2.76 2.56
C LEU A 183 6.98 3.76 1.80
N ALA A 184 6.53 5.02 1.69
CA ALA A 184 7.30 6.07 1.04
C ALA A 184 8.61 6.38 1.77
N ALA A 185 8.58 6.44 3.11
CA ALA A 185 9.77 6.61 3.94
C ALA A 185 10.74 5.42 3.80
N MET A 186 10.24 4.18 3.78
CA MET A 186 11.03 2.97 3.53
C MET A 186 11.69 3.00 2.17
N ALA A 187 10.96 3.33 1.10
CA ALA A 187 11.50 3.45 -0.25
C ALA A 187 12.56 4.57 -0.34
N GLY A 188 12.33 5.69 0.34
CA GLY A 188 13.31 6.79 0.47
C GLY A 188 14.59 6.35 1.20
N LEU A 189 14.47 5.55 2.26
CA LEU A 189 15.62 4.99 2.96
C LEU A 189 16.41 4.01 2.07
N LEU A 190 15.72 3.13 1.34
CA LEU A 190 16.36 2.22 0.39
C LEU A 190 17.10 3.00 -0.70
N TRP A 191 16.50 4.08 -1.21
CA TRP A 191 17.18 4.98 -2.14
C TRP A 191 18.42 5.63 -1.52
N ALA A 192 18.34 6.12 -0.29
CA ALA A 192 19.47 6.74 0.40
C ALA A 192 20.64 5.77 0.59
N LEU A 193 20.37 4.53 1.04
CA LEU A 193 21.36 3.46 1.16
C LEU A 193 21.98 3.08 -0.20
N ALA A 194 21.17 3.03 -1.26
CA ALA A 194 21.64 2.71 -2.60
C ALA A 194 22.49 3.81 -3.22
N ALA A 195 22.10 5.08 -3.02
CA ALA A 195 22.72 6.25 -3.64
C ALA A 195 23.97 6.76 -2.91
N ALA A 196 24.21 6.37 -1.68
CA ALA A 196 25.29 6.89 -0.84
C ALA A 196 26.69 6.89 -1.48
N PRO A 197 27.11 5.86 -2.26
CA PRO A 197 28.40 5.88 -2.94
C PRO A 197 28.51 6.88 -4.09
N ILE A 198 27.38 7.32 -4.63
CA ILE A 198 27.30 8.19 -5.82
C ILE A 198 27.03 9.64 -5.39
N ASN A 199 26.06 9.81 -4.47
CA ASN A 199 25.55 11.09 -4.03
C ASN A 199 25.50 11.13 -2.48
N ALA A 200 26.64 11.33 -1.84
CA ALA A 200 26.76 11.23 -0.39
C ALA A 200 25.87 12.22 0.37
N TRP A 201 25.76 13.48 -0.06
CA TRP A 201 25.00 14.51 0.66
C TRP A 201 23.47 14.26 0.60
N PRO A 202 22.85 14.06 -0.58
CA PRO A 202 21.44 13.70 -0.64
C PRO A 202 21.10 12.41 0.11
N ALA A 203 22.00 11.43 0.13
CA ALA A 203 21.83 10.20 0.88
C ALA A 203 21.78 10.45 2.40
N ARG A 204 22.64 11.32 2.94
CA ARG A 204 22.63 11.72 4.36
C ARG A 204 21.31 12.40 4.74
N VAL A 205 20.87 13.35 3.92
CA VAL A 205 19.57 14.02 4.10
C VAL A 205 18.42 12.99 4.04
N GLY A 206 18.46 12.09 3.06
CA GLY A 206 17.46 11.03 2.92
C GLY A 206 17.33 10.14 4.16
N VAL A 207 18.45 9.74 4.77
CA VAL A 207 18.46 8.95 6.02
C VAL A 207 17.91 9.76 7.19
N LEU A 208 18.35 11.04 7.35
CA LEU A 208 17.90 11.93 8.42
C LEU A 208 16.38 12.25 8.34
N LEU A 209 15.79 12.18 7.15
CA LEU A 209 14.36 12.38 6.97
C LEU A 209 13.58 11.06 7.09
N ALA A 210 14.05 9.98 6.46
CA ALA A 210 13.29 8.74 6.35
C ALA A 210 13.13 8.00 7.69
N LEU A 211 14.18 7.91 8.51
CA LEU A 211 14.11 7.18 9.79
C LEU A 211 13.20 7.87 10.82
N PRO A 212 13.32 9.19 11.09
CA PRO A 212 12.35 9.88 11.94
C PRO A 212 10.93 9.89 11.35
N ALA A 213 10.78 9.95 10.00
CA ALA A 213 9.48 9.86 9.35
C ALA A 213 8.81 8.50 9.62
N LEU A 214 9.55 7.38 9.58
CA LEU A 214 9.01 6.07 9.95
C LEU A 214 8.46 6.07 11.39
N ALA A 215 9.20 6.67 12.34
CA ALA A 215 8.73 6.79 13.72
C ALA A 215 7.49 7.69 13.83
N ALA A 216 7.48 8.84 13.17
CA ALA A 216 6.37 9.79 13.13
C ALA A 216 5.11 9.24 12.42
N CYS A 217 5.30 8.25 11.55
CA CYS A 217 4.21 7.49 10.91
C CYS A 217 3.75 6.27 11.73
N GLY A 218 4.20 6.11 12.98
CA GLY A 218 3.76 5.04 13.86
C GLY A 218 4.48 3.70 13.68
N ALA A 219 5.65 3.68 13.02
CA ALA A 219 6.48 2.49 12.85
C ALA A 219 7.91 2.66 13.42
N PRO A 220 8.06 3.05 14.71
CA PRO A 220 9.37 3.34 15.30
C PRO A 220 10.31 2.11 15.30
N MET A 221 9.76 0.92 15.54
CA MET A 221 10.55 -0.32 15.54
C MET A 221 11.15 -0.62 14.15
N MET A 222 10.39 -0.34 13.09
CA MET A 222 10.89 -0.45 11.71
C MET A 222 12.01 0.55 11.47
N GLY A 223 11.86 1.80 11.94
CA GLY A 223 12.89 2.83 11.86
C GLY A 223 14.18 2.39 12.55
N VAL A 224 14.10 1.89 13.78
CA VAL A 224 15.26 1.44 14.55
C VAL A 224 15.91 0.19 13.95
N ALA A 225 15.11 -0.80 13.54
CA ALA A 225 15.64 -2.03 12.93
C ALA A 225 16.32 -1.75 11.58
N MET A 226 15.71 -0.91 10.73
CA MET A 226 16.30 -0.50 9.45
C MET A 226 17.51 0.39 9.63
N GLY A 227 17.48 1.30 10.59
CA GLY A 227 18.61 2.19 10.90
C GLY A 227 19.81 1.42 11.44
N GLY A 228 19.59 0.54 12.42
CA GLY A 228 20.63 -0.33 13.00
C GLY A 228 21.19 -1.33 11.99
N GLY A 229 20.30 -2.04 11.26
CA GLY A 229 20.71 -2.96 10.21
C GLY A 229 21.44 -2.27 9.06
N GLY A 230 20.97 -1.09 8.64
CA GLY A 230 21.63 -0.25 7.64
C GLY A 230 23.01 0.24 8.11
N ALA A 231 23.13 0.68 9.37
CA ALA A 231 24.42 1.09 9.95
C ALA A 231 25.41 -0.07 9.97
N LEU A 232 24.97 -1.28 10.33
CA LEU A 232 25.80 -2.49 10.33
C LEU A 232 26.29 -2.84 8.92
N LEU A 233 25.38 -2.80 7.92
CA LEU A 233 25.72 -3.03 6.51
C LEU A 233 26.73 -2.00 6.00
N CYS A 234 26.52 -0.72 6.31
CA CYS A 234 27.39 0.37 5.89
C CYS A 234 28.77 0.28 6.57
N TRP A 235 28.81 -0.04 7.86
CA TRP A 235 30.04 -0.20 8.62
C TRP A 235 30.93 -1.34 8.10
N ARG A 236 30.29 -2.48 7.76
CA ARG A 236 30.99 -3.65 7.18
C ARG A 236 31.39 -3.47 5.72
N SER A 237 30.86 -2.47 5.05
CA SER A 237 31.16 -2.24 3.63
C SER A 237 32.60 -1.81 3.39
N ARG A 238 33.20 -2.28 2.31
CA ARG A 238 34.51 -1.81 1.83
C ARG A 238 34.42 -0.45 1.13
N ASN A 239 33.24 -0.01 0.74
CA ASN A 239 33.02 1.24 0.04
C ASN A 239 33.03 2.42 1.03
N SER A 240 33.91 3.40 0.80
CA SER A 240 34.08 4.57 1.69
C SER A 240 32.82 5.46 1.76
N GLY A 241 32.09 5.60 0.65
CA GLY A 241 30.84 6.36 0.61
C GLY A 241 29.74 5.76 1.49
N LEU A 242 29.65 4.43 1.52
CA LEU A 242 28.75 3.73 2.44
C LEU A 242 29.20 3.84 3.89
N ARG A 243 30.48 3.62 4.18
CA ARG A 243 30.99 3.81 5.56
C ARG A 243 30.74 5.23 6.08
N GLY A 244 30.87 6.23 5.24
CA GLY A 244 30.58 7.62 5.59
C GLY A 244 29.11 7.91 5.91
N LEU A 245 28.18 6.99 5.57
CA LEU A 245 26.77 7.09 5.94
C LEU A 245 26.48 6.54 7.34
N THR A 246 27.34 5.68 7.89
CA THR A 246 27.14 5.01 9.20
C THR A 246 26.82 5.98 10.34
N PRO A 247 27.59 7.06 10.59
CA PRO A 247 27.29 7.99 11.68
C PRO A 247 25.92 8.68 11.51
N TRP A 248 25.53 8.99 10.27
CA TRP A 248 24.23 9.60 9.97
C TRP A 248 23.07 8.65 10.21
N LEU A 249 23.24 7.36 9.89
CA LEU A 249 22.28 6.31 10.23
C LEU A 249 22.10 6.18 11.74
N LEU A 250 23.20 6.19 12.51
CA LEU A 250 23.12 6.12 13.98
C LEU A 250 22.41 7.33 14.57
N VAL A 251 22.77 8.55 14.11
CA VAL A 251 22.11 9.80 14.56
C VAL A 251 20.61 9.78 14.22
N ALA A 252 20.26 9.40 13.00
CA ALA A 252 18.85 9.34 12.58
C ALA A 252 18.06 8.26 13.32
N THR A 253 18.70 7.11 13.62
CA THR A 253 18.10 6.03 14.43
C THR A 253 17.85 6.48 15.86
N LEU A 254 18.81 7.17 16.46
CA LEU A 254 18.64 7.76 17.78
C LEU A 254 17.51 8.81 17.77
N GLY A 255 17.48 9.68 16.77
CA GLY A 255 16.40 10.66 16.59
C GLY A 255 15.03 10.00 16.46
N ALA A 256 14.92 8.91 15.69
CA ALA A 256 13.69 8.15 15.55
C ALA A 256 13.27 7.49 16.88
N ALA A 257 14.21 6.96 17.65
CA ALA A 257 13.96 6.36 18.96
C ALA A 257 13.49 7.41 19.98
N LEU A 258 14.18 8.56 20.05
CA LEU A 258 13.81 9.66 20.94
C LEU A 258 12.42 10.22 20.60
N LEU A 259 12.12 10.36 19.32
CA LEU A 259 10.82 10.80 18.85
C LEU A 259 9.71 9.81 19.26
N ALA A 260 9.98 8.51 19.14
CA ALA A 260 9.03 7.47 19.56
C ALA A 260 8.76 7.49 21.07
N ILE A 261 9.80 7.71 21.88
CA ILE A 261 9.67 7.84 23.35
C ILE A 261 8.85 9.09 23.69
N ALA A 262 9.18 10.23 23.09
CA ALA A 262 8.47 11.49 23.33
C ALA A 262 6.98 11.43 22.93
N ALA A 263 6.67 10.70 21.86
CA ALA A 263 5.31 10.48 21.38
C ALA A 263 4.55 9.36 22.10
N GLY A 264 5.18 8.63 23.01
CA GLY A 264 4.58 7.46 23.67
C GLY A 264 4.21 6.32 22.69
N SER A 265 4.83 6.31 21.50
CA SER A 265 4.50 5.38 20.42
C SER A 265 5.27 4.06 20.50
N TRP A 266 6.11 3.89 21.50
CA TRP A 266 6.95 2.71 21.70
C TRP A 266 6.15 1.57 22.30
N ALA A 267 5.44 0.83 21.47
CA ALA A 267 4.68 -0.33 21.91
C ALA A 267 5.12 -1.58 21.12
N TRP A 268 5.49 -2.63 21.85
CA TRP A 268 5.68 -3.96 21.29
C TRP A 268 4.31 -4.63 21.18
N ARG A 269 3.89 -4.90 19.96
CA ARG A 269 2.70 -5.72 19.69
C ARG A 269 3.19 -7.05 19.15
N ILE A 270 3.39 -8.01 20.05
CA ILE A 270 3.76 -9.36 19.65
C ILE A 270 2.53 -10.23 19.81
N ALA A 271 2.06 -10.81 18.72
CA ALA A 271 0.97 -11.77 18.76
C ALA A 271 1.43 -13.05 19.52
N PRO A 272 0.57 -13.58 20.41
CA PRO A 272 0.91 -14.77 21.20
C PRO A 272 1.04 -16.04 20.37
N GLU A 273 0.36 -16.12 19.24
CA GLU A 273 0.31 -17.28 18.37
C GLU A 273 0.64 -16.91 16.92
N ILE A 274 1.53 -17.67 16.29
CA ILE A 274 1.93 -17.48 14.90
C ILE A 274 1.29 -18.56 14.04
N GLU A 275 0.28 -18.20 13.25
CA GLU A 275 -0.32 -19.10 12.27
C GLU A 275 0.49 -19.15 10.97
N LEU A 276 1.44 -20.09 10.86
CA LEU A 276 2.29 -20.24 9.68
C LEU A 276 1.49 -20.40 8.37
N GLY A 277 0.34 -21.09 8.41
CA GLY A 277 -0.51 -21.26 7.22
C GLY A 277 -1.13 -19.95 6.74
N ARG A 278 -1.54 -19.08 7.66
CA ARG A 278 -2.06 -17.74 7.37
C ARG A 278 -0.97 -16.84 6.80
N LEU A 279 0.21 -16.84 7.43
CA LEU A 279 1.38 -16.08 6.96
C LEU A 279 1.81 -16.52 5.55
N ALA A 280 1.93 -17.83 5.30
CA ALA A 280 2.30 -18.34 3.98
C ALA A 280 1.28 -17.94 2.91
N ARG A 281 -0.01 -18.08 3.19
CA ARG A 281 -1.08 -17.67 2.26
C ARG A 281 -1.02 -16.17 1.99
N LEU A 282 -0.80 -15.35 3.02
CA LEU A 282 -0.64 -13.91 2.88
C LEU A 282 0.56 -13.57 1.98
N CYS A 283 1.74 -14.11 2.26
CA CYS A 283 2.94 -13.87 1.46
C CYS A 283 2.76 -14.29 0.00
N LEU A 284 2.15 -15.45 -0.24
CA LEU A 284 1.93 -15.98 -1.60
C LEU A 284 1.04 -15.06 -2.44
N TRP A 285 -0.06 -14.54 -1.88
CA TRP A 285 -0.99 -13.67 -2.60
C TRP A 285 -0.53 -12.22 -2.63
N PHE A 286 -0.08 -11.70 -1.49
CA PHE A 286 0.26 -10.29 -1.35
C PHE A 286 1.47 -9.90 -2.22
N LEU A 287 2.52 -10.73 -2.20
CA LEU A 287 3.75 -10.46 -2.94
C LEU A 287 3.75 -11.06 -4.37
N TRP A 288 2.63 -11.58 -4.85
CA TRP A 288 2.52 -12.03 -6.23
C TRP A 288 2.54 -10.84 -7.20
N PRO A 289 3.23 -10.91 -8.37
CA PRO A 289 4.08 -11.99 -8.88
C PRO A 289 5.58 -11.79 -8.57
N VAL A 290 5.94 -10.87 -7.66
CA VAL A 290 7.36 -10.50 -7.42
C VAL A 290 8.12 -11.49 -6.55
N TRP A 291 7.44 -12.24 -5.65
CA TRP A 291 8.13 -13.18 -4.77
C TRP A 291 8.84 -14.33 -5.51
N PRO A 292 8.30 -14.96 -6.58
CA PRO A 292 9.03 -15.99 -7.29
C PRO A 292 10.29 -15.44 -7.96
N LEU A 293 10.22 -14.23 -8.50
CA LEU A 293 11.36 -13.54 -9.10
C LEU A 293 12.41 -13.17 -8.05
N GLY A 294 11.98 -12.68 -6.89
CA GLY A 294 12.85 -12.39 -5.75
C GLY A 294 13.60 -13.63 -5.26
N LEU A 295 12.89 -14.76 -5.07
CA LEU A 295 13.50 -16.04 -4.69
C LEU A 295 14.46 -16.56 -5.76
N TRP A 296 14.10 -16.43 -7.05
CA TRP A 296 14.99 -16.75 -8.16
C TRP A 296 16.28 -15.93 -8.09
N THR A 297 16.18 -14.63 -7.81
CA THR A 297 17.36 -13.77 -7.62
C THR A 297 18.22 -14.28 -6.47
N LEU A 298 17.65 -14.52 -5.30
CA LEU A 298 18.40 -15.01 -4.14
C LEU A 298 19.09 -16.35 -4.43
N TRP A 299 18.42 -17.26 -5.12
CA TRP A 299 19.01 -18.54 -5.51
C TRP A 299 20.13 -18.37 -6.56
N ARG A 300 19.90 -17.56 -7.59
CA ARG A 300 20.85 -17.38 -8.70
C ARG A 300 22.11 -16.63 -8.27
N TRP A 301 21.92 -15.61 -7.41
CA TRP A 301 22.99 -14.74 -6.90
C TRP A 301 23.48 -15.16 -5.51
N ARG A 302 23.19 -16.37 -5.03
CA ARG A 302 23.49 -16.86 -3.68
C ARG A 302 24.95 -16.73 -3.23
N ARG A 303 25.92 -16.67 -4.14
CA ARG A 303 27.32 -16.47 -3.84
C ARG A 303 27.68 -15.00 -3.58
N GLN A 304 26.77 -14.09 -3.83
CA GLN A 304 26.95 -12.64 -3.74
C GLN A 304 25.96 -11.97 -2.78
N TRP A 305 25.32 -12.76 -1.88
CA TRP A 305 24.24 -12.29 -1.02
C TRP A 305 24.63 -11.13 -0.08
N HIS A 306 25.94 -10.94 0.23
CA HIS A 306 26.48 -9.83 1.00
C HIS A 306 26.78 -8.58 0.15
N GLN A 307 26.65 -8.65 -1.16
CA GLN A 307 26.78 -7.47 -2.02
C GLN A 307 25.57 -6.55 -1.86
N ARG A 308 25.78 -5.26 -1.95
CA ARG A 308 24.79 -4.23 -1.62
C ARG A 308 23.49 -4.32 -2.42
N HIS A 309 23.54 -4.76 -3.68
CA HIS A 309 22.36 -4.91 -4.54
C HIS A 309 21.42 -6.04 -4.09
N LEU A 310 21.88 -6.96 -3.24
CA LEU A 310 21.08 -7.97 -2.58
C LEU A 310 20.87 -7.64 -1.10
N ALA A 311 21.93 -7.26 -0.38
CA ALA A 311 21.89 -7.07 1.06
C ALA A 311 20.92 -5.95 1.48
N ILE A 312 20.86 -4.84 0.76
CA ILE A 312 19.97 -3.70 1.08
C ILE A 312 18.48 -4.10 0.93
N PRO A 313 18.03 -4.67 -0.22
CA PRO A 313 16.67 -5.16 -0.34
C PRO A 313 16.33 -6.28 0.66
N CYS A 314 17.26 -7.23 0.89
CA CYS A 314 17.06 -8.32 1.85
C CYS A 314 16.87 -7.81 3.29
N LEU A 315 17.58 -6.76 3.70
CA LEU A 315 17.38 -6.13 5.00
C LEU A 315 15.95 -5.62 5.15
N SER A 316 15.43 -4.87 4.17
CA SER A 316 14.06 -4.34 4.25
C SER A 316 13.01 -5.45 4.24
N ILE A 317 13.19 -6.48 3.44
CA ILE A 317 12.29 -7.65 3.39
C ILE A 317 12.33 -8.38 4.73
N GLY A 318 13.51 -8.64 5.28
CA GLY A 318 13.67 -9.34 6.56
C GLY A 318 13.03 -8.58 7.72
N VAL A 319 13.24 -7.27 7.81
CA VAL A 319 12.64 -6.43 8.85
C VAL A 319 11.11 -6.37 8.69
N ALA A 320 10.60 -6.20 7.47
CA ALA A 320 9.16 -6.16 7.22
C ALA A 320 8.47 -7.51 7.48
N LEU A 321 9.11 -8.63 7.11
CA LEU A 321 8.61 -9.97 7.42
C LEU A 321 8.60 -10.22 8.94
N ALA A 322 9.66 -9.82 9.65
CA ALA A 322 9.71 -9.94 11.11
C ALA A 322 8.57 -9.13 11.76
N ALA A 323 8.32 -7.90 11.29
CA ALA A 323 7.19 -7.10 11.75
C ALA A 323 5.83 -7.73 11.41
N CYS A 324 5.68 -8.28 10.19
CA CYS A 324 4.47 -8.98 9.77
C CYS A 324 4.15 -10.18 10.68
N VAL A 325 5.18 -10.97 11.02
CA VAL A 325 5.06 -12.11 11.95
C VAL A 325 4.69 -11.61 13.35
N ALA A 326 5.37 -10.59 13.85
CA ALA A 326 5.12 -10.03 15.17
C ALA A 326 3.72 -9.43 15.33
N MET A 327 3.12 -8.94 14.23
CA MET A 327 1.79 -8.30 14.19
C MET A 327 0.68 -9.25 13.68
N ASP A 328 0.75 -10.51 13.97
CA ASP A 328 -0.25 -11.53 13.59
C ASP A 328 -0.56 -11.54 12.08
N SER A 329 0.47 -11.71 11.27
CA SER A 329 0.35 -11.78 9.80
C SER A 329 -0.32 -10.53 9.19
N SER A 330 0.12 -9.34 9.63
CA SER A 330 -0.40 -8.07 9.13
C SER A 330 0.03 -7.82 7.68
N ASP A 331 -0.94 -7.66 6.79
CA ASP A 331 -0.75 -7.26 5.39
C ASP A 331 -0.12 -5.87 5.26
N ARG A 332 -0.46 -4.95 6.17
CA ARG A 332 0.07 -3.59 6.23
C ARG A 332 1.56 -3.57 6.60
N ALA A 333 1.99 -4.44 7.52
CA ALA A 333 3.42 -4.60 7.81
C ALA A 333 4.16 -5.24 6.63
N LEU A 334 3.54 -6.24 5.96
CA LEU A 334 4.13 -6.89 4.79
C LEU A 334 4.28 -5.94 3.58
N MET A 335 3.42 -4.92 3.47
CA MET A 335 3.50 -3.89 2.44
C MET A 335 4.90 -3.22 2.40
N LEU A 336 5.55 -3.06 3.55
CA LEU A 336 6.89 -2.45 3.63
C LEU A 336 8.00 -3.33 3.04
N ALA A 337 7.74 -4.64 2.79
CA ALA A 337 8.66 -5.52 2.07
C ALA A 337 8.62 -5.31 0.55
N VAL A 338 7.52 -4.74 0.01
CA VAL A 338 7.27 -4.68 -1.44
C VAL A 338 8.36 -3.91 -2.21
N PRO A 339 8.86 -2.74 -1.77
CA PRO A 339 9.95 -2.05 -2.45
C PRO A 339 11.21 -2.92 -2.61
N GLY A 340 11.67 -3.54 -1.52
CA GLY A 340 12.82 -4.45 -1.55
C GLY A 340 12.58 -5.67 -2.44
N MET A 341 11.38 -6.26 -2.39
CA MET A 341 11.03 -7.42 -3.20
C MET A 341 10.99 -7.08 -4.70
N ALA A 342 10.45 -5.90 -5.07
CA ALA A 342 10.44 -5.42 -6.45
C ALA A 342 11.87 -5.16 -6.98
N MET A 343 12.76 -4.62 -6.13
CA MET A 343 14.18 -4.46 -6.46
C MET A 343 14.85 -5.81 -6.70
N LEU A 344 14.66 -6.82 -5.83
CA LEU A 344 15.17 -8.17 -6.05
C LEU A 344 14.59 -8.80 -7.32
N ALA A 345 13.30 -8.67 -7.56
CA ALA A 345 12.65 -9.20 -8.76
C ALA A 345 13.27 -8.66 -10.05
N ALA A 346 13.71 -7.40 -10.06
CA ALA A 346 14.40 -6.81 -11.20
C ALA A 346 15.75 -7.47 -11.50
N PHE A 347 16.50 -7.88 -10.47
CA PHE A 347 17.76 -8.61 -10.66
C PHE A 347 17.59 -10.07 -11.11
N ALA A 348 16.36 -10.60 -11.12
CA ALA A 348 16.05 -11.87 -11.79
C ALA A 348 16.10 -11.73 -13.31
N LEU A 349 15.66 -10.59 -13.86
CA LEU A 349 15.39 -10.40 -15.28
C LEU A 349 16.56 -10.77 -16.21
N PRO A 350 17.82 -10.39 -15.94
CA PRO A 350 18.96 -10.77 -16.78
C PRO A 350 19.29 -12.26 -16.72
N THR A 351 18.74 -13.02 -15.79
CA THR A 351 19.05 -14.43 -15.58
C THR A 351 17.87 -15.36 -15.92
N LEU A 352 16.72 -14.80 -16.31
CA LEU A 352 15.54 -15.58 -16.69
C LEU A 352 15.76 -16.34 -18.00
N GLN A 353 15.31 -17.59 -18.01
CA GLN A 353 15.29 -18.41 -19.21
C GLN A 353 14.08 -18.06 -20.10
N ARG A 354 14.17 -18.33 -21.38
CA ARG A 354 13.09 -18.06 -22.35
C ARG A 354 11.77 -18.74 -21.97
N GLY A 355 11.83 -19.97 -21.46
CA GLY A 355 10.64 -20.71 -21.01
C GLY A 355 9.94 -20.02 -19.84
N SER A 356 10.69 -19.59 -18.81
CA SER A 356 10.12 -18.87 -17.65
C SER A 356 9.49 -17.55 -18.07
N THR A 357 10.12 -16.81 -18.99
CA THR A 357 9.57 -15.56 -19.52
C THR A 357 8.25 -15.80 -20.27
N ALA A 358 8.19 -16.84 -21.11
CA ALA A 358 6.97 -17.20 -21.83
C ALA A 358 5.85 -17.63 -20.86
N ALA A 359 6.17 -18.36 -19.80
CA ALA A 359 5.20 -18.76 -18.78
C ALA A 359 4.61 -17.53 -18.05
N ILE A 360 5.45 -16.57 -17.67
CA ILE A 360 4.99 -15.31 -17.06
C ILE A 360 4.04 -14.55 -18.00
N ASP A 361 4.41 -14.44 -19.28
CA ASP A 361 3.59 -13.77 -20.28
C ASP A 361 2.22 -14.42 -20.44
N TRP A 362 2.17 -15.74 -20.66
CA TRP A 362 0.93 -16.47 -20.84
C TRP A 362 0.03 -16.45 -19.62
N LEU A 363 0.61 -16.65 -18.44
CA LEU A 363 -0.13 -16.58 -17.18
C LEU A 363 -0.74 -15.18 -17.00
N SER A 364 0.03 -14.13 -17.28
CA SER A 364 -0.46 -12.76 -17.19
C SER A 364 -1.60 -12.47 -18.18
N VAL A 365 -1.45 -12.89 -19.44
CA VAL A 365 -2.51 -12.70 -20.45
C VAL A 365 -3.80 -13.40 -20.02
N ILE A 366 -3.72 -14.67 -19.63
CA ILE A 366 -4.91 -15.45 -19.25
C ILE A 366 -5.53 -14.85 -18.00
N PHE A 367 -4.76 -14.66 -16.94
CA PHE A 367 -5.27 -14.19 -15.65
C PHE A 367 -5.92 -12.81 -15.77
N PHE A 368 -5.21 -11.80 -16.28
CA PHE A 368 -5.73 -10.44 -16.32
C PHE A 368 -6.83 -10.24 -17.36
N THR A 369 -6.81 -10.99 -18.46
CA THR A 369 -7.93 -10.96 -19.41
C THR A 369 -9.19 -11.58 -18.80
N LEU A 370 -9.08 -12.69 -18.06
CA LEU A 370 -10.21 -13.28 -17.35
C LEU A 370 -10.77 -12.34 -16.27
N VAL A 371 -9.90 -11.69 -15.49
CA VAL A 371 -10.34 -10.69 -14.49
C VAL A 371 -11.02 -9.52 -15.18
N ALA A 372 -10.47 -8.98 -16.26
CA ALA A 372 -11.08 -7.89 -17.01
C ALA A 372 -12.45 -8.30 -17.59
N LEU A 373 -12.56 -9.50 -18.19
CA LEU A 373 -13.82 -10.05 -18.67
C LEU A 373 -14.86 -10.19 -17.55
N THR A 374 -14.42 -10.63 -16.37
CA THR A 374 -15.28 -10.73 -15.19
C THR A 374 -15.84 -9.35 -14.80
N ILE A 375 -14.98 -8.32 -14.72
CA ILE A 375 -15.41 -6.96 -14.41
C ILE A 375 -16.43 -6.46 -15.45
N TRP A 376 -16.15 -6.64 -16.74
CA TRP A 376 -17.05 -6.28 -17.83
C TRP A 376 -18.39 -7.04 -17.76
N THR A 377 -18.35 -8.35 -17.48
CA THR A 377 -19.56 -9.17 -17.35
C THR A 377 -20.46 -8.67 -16.23
N PHE A 378 -19.88 -8.36 -15.06
CA PHE A 378 -20.65 -7.81 -13.94
C PHE A 378 -21.19 -6.41 -14.25
N TYR A 379 -20.40 -5.55 -14.89
CA TYR A 379 -20.86 -4.22 -15.29
C TYR A 379 -22.03 -4.29 -16.27
N VAL A 380 -21.91 -5.08 -17.35
CA VAL A 380 -22.99 -5.25 -18.33
C VAL A 380 -24.24 -5.86 -17.67
N ALA A 381 -24.07 -6.85 -16.80
CA ALA A 381 -25.18 -7.46 -16.09
C ALA A 381 -25.91 -6.48 -15.16
N LEU A 382 -25.18 -5.56 -14.55
CA LEU A 382 -25.77 -4.51 -13.72
C LEU A 382 -26.58 -3.51 -14.52
N GLU A 383 -26.09 -3.11 -15.71
CA GLU A 383 -26.76 -2.11 -16.55
C GLU A 383 -27.92 -2.69 -17.39
N THR A 384 -27.83 -3.95 -17.81
CA THR A 384 -28.77 -4.57 -18.76
C THR A 384 -29.60 -5.71 -18.18
N GLY A 385 -29.25 -6.21 -16.98
CA GLY A 385 -29.81 -7.42 -16.40
C GLY A 385 -29.29 -8.74 -17.00
N VAL A 386 -28.40 -8.67 -18.00
CA VAL A 386 -27.89 -9.86 -18.70
C VAL A 386 -26.36 -9.91 -18.60
N PRO A 387 -25.77 -11.04 -18.15
CA PRO A 387 -26.41 -12.32 -17.80
C PRO A 387 -27.06 -12.32 -16.40
N ALA A 388 -28.20 -12.97 -16.27
CA ALA A 388 -28.99 -12.99 -15.04
C ALA A 388 -28.27 -13.57 -13.80
N PHE A 389 -27.31 -14.48 -13.97
CA PHE A 389 -26.55 -15.03 -12.86
C PHE A 389 -25.68 -13.96 -12.18
N ALA A 390 -25.13 -13.02 -12.94
CA ALA A 390 -24.26 -11.97 -12.42
C ALA A 390 -25.07 -10.87 -11.70
N SER A 391 -26.20 -10.42 -12.28
CA SER A 391 -27.11 -9.47 -11.63
C SER A 391 -27.69 -10.05 -10.32
N ALA A 392 -28.15 -11.31 -10.33
CA ALA A 392 -28.62 -12.00 -9.12
C ALA A 392 -27.51 -12.21 -8.06
N ALA A 393 -26.25 -12.38 -8.47
CA ALA A 393 -25.13 -12.45 -7.53
C ALA A 393 -24.91 -11.10 -6.84
N VAL A 394 -24.98 -9.98 -7.55
CA VAL A 394 -24.84 -8.64 -6.97
C VAL A 394 -26.01 -8.34 -6.04
N GLU A 395 -27.24 -8.64 -6.43
CA GLU A 395 -28.41 -8.40 -5.58
C GLU A 395 -28.33 -9.17 -4.25
N ARG A 396 -27.78 -10.40 -4.26
CA ARG A 396 -27.52 -11.18 -3.03
C ARG A 396 -26.38 -10.62 -2.16
N LEU A 397 -25.34 -10.07 -2.79
CA LEU A 397 -24.15 -9.57 -2.10
C LEU A 397 -24.27 -8.11 -1.66
N ALA A 398 -25.00 -7.31 -2.42
CA ALA A 398 -25.20 -5.88 -2.21
C ALA A 398 -26.67 -5.51 -2.45
N PRO A 399 -27.61 -5.97 -1.58
CA PRO A 399 -29.03 -5.76 -1.76
C PRO A 399 -29.37 -4.26 -1.74
N GLY A 400 -30.19 -3.84 -2.73
CA GLY A 400 -30.61 -2.45 -2.87
C GLY A 400 -29.62 -1.53 -3.57
N PHE A 401 -28.53 -2.09 -4.15
CA PHE A 401 -27.64 -1.32 -5.01
C PHE A 401 -28.36 -0.88 -6.30
N GLN A 402 -28.20 0.40 -6.66
CA GLN A 402 -28.72 0.94 -7.93
C GLN A 402 -27.54 1.37 -8.80
N THR A 403 -27.60 1.00 -10.07
CA THR A 403 -26.58 1.37 -11.05
C THR A 403 -26.71 2.84 -11.46
N ARG A 404 -25.58 3.42 -11.87
CA ARG A 404 -25.52 4.76 -12.44
C ARG A 404 -24.55 4.77 -13.62
N LEU A 405 -25.09 4.83 -14.83
CA LEU A 405 -24.29 4.91 -16.04
C LEU A 405 -23.48 6.22 -16.07
N SER A 406 -22.17 6.10 -16.22
CA SER A 406 -21.25 7.22 -16.41
C SER A 406 -20.48 7.04 -17.71
N LEU A 407 -20.80 7.88 -18.70
CA LEU A 407 -20.18 7.82 -20.04
C LEU A 407 -18.66 8.09 -20.01
N PRO A 408 -18.12 9.05 -19.23
CA PRO A 408 -16.68 9.27 -19.15
C PRO A 408 -15.94 8.06 -18.60
N GLU A 409 -16.46 7.42 -17.55
CA GLU A 409 -15.87 6.23 -16.93
C GLU A 409 -15.91 5.03 -17.88
N LEU A 410 -17.03 4.85 -18.61
CA LEU A 410 -17.15 3.82 -19.64
C LEU A 410 -16.15 4.05 -20.78
N ALA A 411 -16.01 5.28 -21.27
CA ALA A 411 -15.06 5.59 -22.34
C ALA A 411 -13.60 5.32 -21.89
N LEU A 412 -13.25 5.66 -20.65
CA LEU A 412 -11.94 5.39 -20.08
C LEU A 412 -11.69 3.88 -19.94
N ALA A 413 -12.68 3.11 -19.49
CA ALA A 413 -12.61 1.66 -19.38
C ALA A 413 -12.41 0.97 -20.74
N VAL A 414 -13.14 1.42 -21.78
CA VAL A 414 -12.97 0.93 -23.15
C VAL A 414 -11.57 1.25 -23.66
N ALA A 415 -11.10 2.49 -23.48
CA ALA A 415 -9.76 2.90 -23.90
C ALA A 415 -8.66 2.05 -23.22
N ALA A 416 -8.80 1.78 -21.93
CA ALA A 416 -7.86 0.93 -21.17
C ALA A 416 -7.88 -0.52 -21.68
N THR A 417 -9.07 -1.06 -21.98
CA THR A 417 -9.21 -2.42 -22.53
C THR A 417 -8.58 -2.53 -23.92
N LEU A 418 -8.76 -1.53 -24.78
CA LEU A 418 -8.11 -1.47 -26.09
C LEU A 418 -6.58 -1.33 -25.96
N ALA A 419 -6.11 -0.52 -25.00
CA ALA A 419 -4.69 -0.39 -24.71
C ALA A 419 -4.09 -1.74 -24.24
N TRP A 420 -4.81 -2.50 -23.42
CA TRP A 420 -4.40 -3.86 -23.02
C TRP A 420 -4.31 -4.81 -24.22
N ALA A 421 -5.34 -4.86 -25.07
CA ALA A 421 -5.32 -5.67 -26.27
C ALA A 421 -4.14 -5.29 -27.19
N GLY A 422 -3.88 -4.00 -27.34
CA GLY A 422 -2.72 -3.46 -28.06
C GLY A 422 -1.39 -3.90 -27.43
N LEU A 423 -1.27 -3.86 -26.10
CA LEU A 423 -0.08 -4.28 -25.36
C LEU A 423 0.19 -5.78 -25.53
N VAL A 424 -0.85 -6.61 -25.39
CA VAL A 424 -0.74 -8.07 -25.61
C VAL A 424 -0.30 -8.34 -27.05
N ARG A 425 -0.97 -7.73 -28.05
CA ARG A 425 -0.60 -7.87 -29.48
C ARG A 425 0.84 -7.41 -29.73
N TRP A 426 1.28 -6.30 -29.16
CA TRP A 426 2.64 -5.81 -29.30
C TRP A 426 3.65 -6.79 -28.67
N ARG A 427 3.35 -7.32 -27.47
CA ARG A 427 4.24 -8.22 -26.76
C ARG A 427 4.40 -9.57 -27.48
N THR A 428 3.31 -10.11 -28.03
CA THR A 428 3.31 -11.42 -28.72
C THR A 428 3.96 -11.38 -30.10
N ARG A 429 3.99 -10.23 -30.80
CA ARG A 429 4.50 -10.11 -32.18
C ARG A 429 6.00 -9.97 -32.35
N ARG A 430 6.77 -9.54 -31.32
CA ARG A 430 8.20 -9.22 -31.46
C ARG A 430 9.08 -9.99 -30.49
N HIS A 431 9.98 -10.77 -31.04
CA HIS A 431 11.00 -11.58 -30.32
C HIS A 431 12.22 -10.77 -29.86
N ARG A 432 12.09 -9.49 -29.54
CA ARG A 432 13.23 -8.71 -29.03
C ARG A 432 13.41 -8.96 -27.53
N SER A 433 14.63 -9.36 -27.14
CA SER A 433 15.01 -9.70 -25.76
C SER A 433 15.35 -8.46 -24.93
N MET A 434 14.39 -7.59 -24.60
CA MET A 434 14.60 -6.50 -23.63
C MET A 434 14.33 -7.01 -22.22
N LEU A 435 15.14 -6.62 -21.23
CA LEU A 435 15.10 -7.12 -19.86
C LEU A 435 13.72 -6.93 -19.18
N TRP A 436 13.17 -5.73 -19.24
CA TRP A 436 11.90 -5.37 -18.59
C TRP A 436 10.64 -5.98 -19.23
N LYS A 437 10.74 -6.61 -20.41
CA LYS A 437 9.57 -7.14 -21.13
C LYS A 437 8.80 -8.21 -20.37
N SER A 438 9.47 -9.04 -19.57
CA SER A 438 8.83 -10.12 -18.81
C SER A 438 7.90 -9.61 -17.68
N VAL A 439 8.02 -8.35 -17.27
CA VAL A 439 7.18 -7.73 -16.25
C VAL A 439 6.19 -6.69 -16.78
N VAL A 440 6.20 -6.42 -18.10
CA VAL A 440 5.28 -5.46 -18.73
C VAL A 440 3.84 -5.95 -18.71
N LEU A 441 3.59 -7.22 -19.04
CA LEU A 441 2.24 -7.78 -19.02
C LEU A 441 1.66 -7.89 -17.60
N PRO A 442 2.41 -8.38 -16.59
CA PRO A 442 1.96 -8.30 -15.21
C PRO A 442 1.59 -6.87 -14.78
N ALA A 443 2.48 -5.89 -15.02
CA ALA A 443 2.24 -4.49 -14.65
C ALA A 443 1.04 -3.89 -15.39
N GLY A 444 0.94 -4.12 -16.70
CA GLY A 444 -0.18 -3.65 -17.52
C GLY A 444 -1.50 -4.28 -17.15
N GLY A 445 -1.48 -5.57 -16.79
CA GLY A 445 -2.67 -6.29 -16.33
C GLY A 445 -3.19 -5.77 -14.98
N VAL A 446 -2.28 -5.53 -14.03
CA VAL A 446 -2.65 -4.93 -12.73
C VAL A 446 -3.21 -3.52 -12.93
N ALA A 447 -2.53 -2.68 -13.72
CA ALA A 447 -3.00 -1.33 -14.02
C ALA A 447 -4.39 -1.33 -14.71
N LEU A 448 -4.60 -2.25 -15.67
CA LEU A 448 -5.91 -2.44 -16.31
C LEU A 448 -6.99 -2.81 -15.30
N CYS A 449 -6.77 -3.87 -14.52
CA CYS A 449 -7.76 -4.37 -13.58
C CYS A 449 -8.09 -3.32 -12.51
N TRP A 450 -7.09 -2.57 -12.06
CA TRP A 450 -7.29 -1.45 -11.13
C TRP A 450 -8.12 -0.34 -11.76
N LEU A 451 -7.78 0.08 -12.97
CA LEU A 451 -8.52 1.12 -13.68
C LEU A 451 -9.97 0.69 -13.93
N LEU A 452 -10.21 -0.54 -14.38
CA LEU A 452 -11.58 -1.07 -14.57
C LEU A 452 -12.35 -1.12 -13.24
N SER A 453 -11.69 -1.53 -12.16
CA SER A 453 -12.32 -1.55 -10.83
C SER A 453 -12.66 -0.15 -10.32
N MET A 454 -11.81 0.85 -10.62
CA MET A 454 -11.97 2.24 -10.18
C MET A 454 -12.79 3.10 -11.17
N THR A 455 -13.30 2.51 -12.23
CA THR A 455 -14.25 3.14 -13.16
C THR A 455 -15.58 2.38 -13.13
N LEU A 456 -15.65 1.23 -13.76
CA LEU A 456 -16.88 0.44 -13.88
C LEU A 456 -17.34 -0.17 -12.53
N GLY A 457 -16.39 -0.61 -11.69
CA GLY A 457 -16.67 -1.25 -10.40
C GLY A 457 -16.84 -0.28 -9.24
N LEU A 458 -16.43 0.98 -9.37
CA LEU A 458 -16.36 1.92 -8.25
C LEU A 458 -17.70 2.15 -7.56
N PRO A 459 -18.85 2.37 -8.24
CA PRO A 459 -20.11 2.56 -7.57
C PRO A 459 -20.52 1.38 -6.67
N LEU A 460 -20.30 0.15 -7.14
CA LEU A 460 -20.57 -1.06 -6.38
C LEU A 460 -19.59 -1.24 -5.21
N LEU A 461 -18.31 -0.93 -5.44
CA LEU A 461 -17.28 -1.01 -4.39
C LEU A 461 -17.51 0.03 -3.30
N ASP A 462 -17.90 1.25 -3.64
CA ASP A 462 -18.24 2.28 -2.66
C ASP A 462 -19.48 1.90 -1.88
N TYR A 463 -20.53 1.41 -2.53
CA TYR A 463 -21.73 0.91 -1.83
C TYR A 463 -21.40 -0.22 -0.84
N ALA A 464 -20.52 -1.13 -1.23
CA ALA A 464 -20.16 -2.28 -0.41
C ALA A 464 -19.14 -1.96 0.70
N ARG A 465 -18.25 -1.00 0.47
CA ARG A 465 -17.09 -0.72 1.34
C ARG A 465 -17.15 0.60 2.10
N SER A 466 -17.96 1.58 1.70
CA SER A 466 -18.12 2.80 2.47
C SER A 466 -19.11 2.62 3.62
N ASN A 467 -19.01 3.47 4.63
CA ASN A 467 -19.99 3.53 5.71
C ASN A 467 -21.18 4.43 5.37
N ARG A 468 -21.24 5.07 4.20
CA ARG A 468 -22.33 5.97 3.83
C ARG A 468 -23.71 5.28 3.87
N PRO A 469 -23.91 4.10 3.24
CA PRO A 469 -25.25 3.47 3.25
C PRO A 469 -25.72 3.07 4.66
N LEU A 470 -24.81 2.67 5.54
CA LEU A 470 -25.12 2.39 6.94
C LEU A 470 -25.46 3.68 7.69
N THR A 471 -24.64 4.70 7.53
CA THR A 471 -24.86 6.00 8.17
C THR A 471 -26.21 6.61 7.76
N ASP A 472 -26.56 6.57 6.46
CA ASP A 472 -27.83 7.09 5.94
C ASP A 472 -29.04 6.34 6.54
N ARG A 473 -28.92 5.03 6.80
CA ARG A 473 -29.96 4.25 7.49
C ARG A 473 -30.08 4.66 8.96
N LEU A 474 -28.95 4.78 9.68
CA LEU A 474 -28.93 5.19 11.08
C LEU A 474 -29.51 6.60 11.28
N LEU A 475 -29.21 7.53 10.38
CA LEU A 475 -29.70 8.91 10.45
C LEU A 475 -31.22 9.03 10.35
N ARG A 476 -31.94 8.06 9.78
CA ARG A 476 -33.41 8.03 9.72
C ARG A 476 -34.03 7.88 11.12
N HIS A 477 -33.27 7.30 12.07
CA HIS A 477 -33.70 7.04 13.45
C HIS A 477 -33.16 8.07 14.44
N LEU A 478 -32.38 9.05 13.98
CA LEU A 478 -31.70 10.06 14.78
C LEU A 478 -32.29 11.45 14.50
N THR A 479 -32.58 12.23 15.54
CA THR A 479 -33.08 13.60 15.39
C THR A 479 -31.96 14.52 14.86
N PRO A 480 -32.26 15.43 13.91
CA PRO A 480 -31.28 16.42 13.46
C PRO A 480 -30.71 17.26 14.61
N GLY A 481 -29.38 17.36 14.70
CA GLY A 481 -28.69 18.17 15.73
C GLY A 481 -28.29 17.40 16.99
N ASP A 482 -28.86 16.21 17.27
CA ASP A 482 -28.48 15.41 18.43
C ASP A 482 -27.01 14.97 18.37
N CYS A 483 -26.33 15.01 19.53
CA CYS A 483 -25.06 14.30 19.67
C CYS A 483 -25.32 12.81 19.89
N ILE A 484 -24.33 11.98 19.53
CA ILE A 484 -24.42 10.53 19.59
C ILE A 484 -23.36 10.02 20.55
N ALA A 485 -23.78 9.29 21.58
CA ALA A 485 -22.89 8.48 22.39
C ALA A 485 -22.58 7.18 21.63
N ALA A 486 -21.32 6.82 21.49
CA ALA A 486 -20.90 5.60 20.78
C ALA A 486 -19.73 4.93 21.54
N PRO A 487 -19.94 4.52 22.81
CA PRO A 487 -18.89 3.91 23.60
C PRO A 487 -18.40 2.63 22.91
N ASP A 488 -17.08 2.45 22.87
CA ASP A 488 -16.39 1.29 22.27
C ASP A 488 -16.72 1.02 20.79
N ALA A 489 -17.31 2.00 20.09
CA ALA A 489 -17.63 1.87 18.68
C ALA A 489 -16.34 1.83 17.83
N PRO A 490 -16.30 1.03 16.76
CA PRO A 490 -15.19 1.03 15.81
C PRO A 490 -14.93 2.46 15.29
N ALA A 491 -13.67 2.87 15.26
CA ALA A 491 -13.28 4.22 14.83
C ALA A 491 -13.81 4.59 13.43
N SER A 492 -13.95 3.60 12.53
CA SER A 492 -14.54 3.82 11.20
C SER A 492 -16.04 4.13 11.24
N LEU A 493 -16.79 3.63 12.23
CA LEU A 493 -18.20 4.00 12.42
C LEU A 493 -18.30 5.42 12.95
N VAL A 494 -17.48 5.77 13.95
CA VAL A 494 -17.39 7.14 14.49
C VAL A 494 -17.07 8.14 13.37
N ALA A 495 -16.03 7.86 12.57
CA ALA A 495 -15.67 8.69 11.42
C ALA A 495 -16.80 8.80 10.39
N GLY A 496 -17.53 7.70 10.13
CA GLY A 496 -18.70 7.70 9.24
C GLY A 496 -19.83 8.60 9.74
N LEU A 497 -20.18 8.51 11.03
CA LEU A 497 -21.22 9.35 11.64
C LEU A 497 -20.81 10.84 11.66
N GLU A 498 -19.54 11.15 11.89
CA GLU A 498 -19.03 12.52 11.85
C GLU A 498 -18.96 13.08 10.43
N PHE A 499 -18.48 12.32 9.46
CA PHE A 499 -18.27 12.78 8.08
C PHE A 499 -19.57 12.80 7.27
N TYR A 500 -20.24 11.65 7.14
CA TYR A 500 -21.47 11.54 6.34
C TYR A 500 -22.68 12.09 7.10
N GLY A 501 -22.76 11.80 8.41
CA GLY A 501 -23.86 12.22 9.26
C GLY A 501 -23.75 13.65 9.75
N LYS A 502 -22.58 14.27 9.67
CA LYS A 502 -22.28 15.59 10.24
C LYS A 502 -22.73 15.71 11.70
N ARG A 503 -22.52 14.63 12.48
CA ARG A 503 -22.93 14.53 13.89
C ARG A 503 -21.72 14.68 14.81
N LYS A 504 -21.95 15.25 15.99
CA LYS A 504 -20.98 15.16 17.08
C LYS A 504 -21.09 13.79 17.71
N VAL A 505 -19.98 13.06 17.77
CA VAL A 505 -19.94 11.71 18.36
C VAL A 505 -19.04 11.75 19.59
N ASP A 506 -19.51 11.17 20.70
CA ASP A 506 -18.72 10.90 21.89
C ASP A 506 -18.48 9.39 21.96
N ALA A 507 -17.24 8.96 21.67
CA ALA A 507 -16.85 7.55 21.65
C ALA A 507 -16.08 7.13 22.91
N ARG A 508 -16.00 7.99 23.93
CA ARG A 508 -15.31 7.66 25.20
C ARG A 508 -16.03 6.50 25.90
N PRO A 509 -15.33 5.67 26.65
CA PRO A 509 -15.94 4.49 27.33
C PRO A 509 -17.15 4.84 28.23
N ASN A 510 -17.14 6.03 28.82
CA ASN A 510 -18.23 6.52 29.68
C ASN A 510 -19.30 7.34 28.95
N ALA A 511 -19.27 7.40 27.62
CA ALA A 511 -20.20 8.21 26.81
C ALA A 511 -21.67 7.84 27.02
N ALA A 512 -21.99 6.59 27.39
CA ALA A 512 -23.35 6.14 27.71
C ALA A 512 -23.96 6.89 28.92
N GLN A 513 -23.13 7.45 29.81
CA GLN A 513 -23.55 8.25 30.97
C GLN A 513 -23.54 9.75 30.66
N GLY A 514 -23.08 10.14 29.49
CA GLY A 514 -22.96 11.52 29.02
C GLY A 514 -24.32 12.16 28.70
N PRO A 515 -24.32 13.44 28.28
CA PRO A 515 -25.52 14.22 28.01
C PRO A 515 -26.18 13.90 26.65
N CYS A 516 -25.59 13.08 25.79
CA CYS A 516 -26.14 12.79 24.46
C CYS A 516 -27.48 12.03 24.55
N PRO A 517 -28.52 12.45 23.80
CA PRO A 517 -29.85 11.83 23.85
C PRO A 517 -29.93 10.53 23.03
N ALA A 518 -29.00 10.30 22.11
CA ALA A 518 -28.93 9.11 21.28
C ALA A 518 -27.64 8.33 21.56
N LEU A 519 -27.74 6.99 21.49
CA LEU A 519 -26.60 6.09 21.63
C LEU A 519 -26.59 5.07 20.49
N VAL A 520 -25.39 4.82 19.95
CA VAL A 520 -25.16 3.83 18.89
C VAL A 520 -24.18 2.79 19.40
N GLN A 521 -24.57 1.53 19.31
CA GLN A 521 -23.74 0.39 19.73
C GLN A 521 -23.64 -0.64 18.61
N VAL A 522 -22.46 -1.21 18.44
CA VAL A 522 -22.23 -2.33 17.53
C VAL A 522 -22.36 -3.64 18.31
N LEU A 523 -23.26 -4.50 17.91
CA LEU A 523 -23.48 -5.82 18.49
C LEU A 523 -23.06 -6.91 17.50
N ILE A 524 -22.42 -7.94 18.01
CA ILE A 524 -22.06 -9.14 17.24
C ILE A 524 -23.12 -10.21 17.52
N GLU A 525 -23.96 -10.53 16.53
CA GLU A 525 -25.05 -11.50 16.69
C GLU A 525 -24.62 -12.97 16.51
N ARG A 526 -23.46 -13.22 15.91
CA ARG A 526 -22.98 -14.58 15.61
C ARG A 526 -21.52 -14.75 16.01
N GLY A 527 -21.21 -15.85 16.68
CA GLY A 527 -19.88 -16.21 17.13
C GLY A 527 -19.72 -16.14 18.65
N ASP A 528 -18.51 -16.32 19.13
CA ASP A 528 -18.18 -16.42 20.57
C ASP A 528 -18.48 -15.12 21.35
N SER A 529 -18.56 -13.98 20.66
CA SER A 529 -18.83 -12.67 21.26
C SER A 529 -20.34 -12.33 21.35
N ALA A 530 -21.25 -13.19 20.86
CA ALA A 530 -22.69 -12.89 20.87
C ALA A 530 -23.26 -12.77 22.28
N ALA A 531 -22.82 -13.63 23.22
CA ALA A 531 -23.24 -13.58 24.62
C ALA A 531 -22.80 -12.27 25.30
N GLN A 532 -21.58 -11.82 25.05
CA GLN A 532 -21.05 -10.56 25.56
C GLN A 532 -21.83 -9.35 25.02
N SER A 533 -22.16 -9.37 23.72
CA SER A 533 -22.99 -8.34 23.09
C SER A 533 -24.39 -8.26 23.67
N ALA A 534 -25.01 -9.41 23.97
CA ALA A 534 -26.33 -9.46 24.62
C ALA A 534 -26.28 -8.92 26.06
N GLN A 535 -25.21 -9.20 26.80
CA GLN A 535 -25.02 -8.65 28.14
C GLN A 535 -24.87 -7.13 28.12
N GLN A 536 -24.05 -6.59 27.21
CA GLN A 536 -23.88 -5.15 27.02
C GLN A 536 -25.21 -4.46 26.69
N ALA A 537 -26.05 -5.05 25.83
CA ALA A 537 -27.36 -4.52 25.51
C ALA A 537 -28.27 -4.49 26.75
N GLY A 538 -28.24 -5.53 27.62
CA GLY A 538 -28.96 -5.56 28.88
C GLY A 538 -28.52 -4.48 29.87
N ASP A 539 -27.22 -4.19 29.94
CA ASP A 539 -26.67 -3.15 30.81
C ASP A 539 -27.10 -1.73 30.36
N LEU A 540 -27.17 -1.49 29.06
CA LEU A 540 -27.71 -0.24 28.53
C LEU A 540 -29.18 -0.03 28.87
N GLN A 541 -30.00 -1.09 28.82
CA GLN A 541 -31.39 -1.00 29.22
C GLN A 541 -31.55 -0.63 30.71
N ARG A 542 -30.66 -1.15 31.58
CA ARG A 542 -30.62 -0.79 33.00
C ARG A 542 -30.25 0.69 33.23
N LEU A 543 -29.42 1.24 32.33
CA LEU A 543 -29.04 2.66 32.34
C LEU A 543 -30.13 3.59 31.77
N GLY A 544 -31.34 3.08 31.43
CA GLY A 544 -32.45 3.87 30.92
C GLY A 544 -32.44 4.08 29.41
N TRP A 545 -31.66 3.32 28.66
CA TRP A 545 -31.65 3.38 27.21
C TRP A 545 -32.72 2.45 26.60
N ALA A 546 -33.55 2.98 25.70
CA ALA A 546 -34.56 2.21 24.96
C ALA A 546 -34.08 2.00 23.52
N GLU A 547 -34.10 0.76 23.07
CA GLU A 547 -33.82 0.40 21.70
C GLU A 547 -34.86 1.00 20.75
N GLN A 548 -34.43 1.67 19.69
CA GLN A 548 -35.30 2.24 18.66
C GLN A 548 -35.23 1.49 17.34
N ALA A 549 -34.03 1.11 16.91
CA ALA A 549 -33.82 0.49 15.62
C ALA A 549 -32.57 -0.38 15.60
N ARG A 550 -32.56 -1.35 14.68
CA ARG A 550 -31.43 -2.20 14.34
C ARG A 550 -31.12 -2.06 12.86
N GLU A 551 -29.93 -1.63 12.54
CA GLU A 551 -29.51 -1.46 11.16
C GLU A 551 -28.24 -2.27 10.87
N ARG A 552 -28.10 -2.73 9.64
CA ARG A 552 -26.92 -3.45 9.16
C ARG A 552 -26.32 -2.74 7.96
N GLY A 553 -25.00 -2.82 7.83
CA GLY A 553 -24.34 -2.47 6.60
C GLY A 553 -24.83 -3.34 5.42
N PRO A 554 -24.84 -2.84 4.19
CA PRO A 554 -25.42 -3.57 3.05
C PRO A 554 -24.75 -4.93 2.79
N THR A 555 -23.50 -5.08 3.16
CA THR A 555 -22.71 -6.32 2.97
C THR A 555 -22.36 -7.01 4.30
N GLU A 556 -22.81 -6.46 5.44
CA GLU A 556 -22.46 -6.97 6.75
C GLU A 556 -23.45 -8.07 7.19
N ARG A 557 -22.93 -9.19 7.70
CA ARG A 557 -23.73 -10.34 8.10
C ARG A 557 -23.61 -10.70 9.58
N ARG A 558 -22.56 -10.21 10.26
CA ARG A 558 -22.24 -10.57 11.65
C ARG A 558 -22.53 -9.44 12.62
N GLU A 559 -22.33 -8.21 12.18
CA GLU A 559 -22.47 -7.02 13.00
C GLU A 559 -23.80 -6.34 12.74
N VAL A 560 -24.44 -5.90 13.81
CA VAL A 560 -25.66 -5.09 13.79
C VAL A 560 -25.39 -3.83 14.58
N VAL A 561 -25.78 -2.70 14.05
CA VAL A 561 -25.69 -1.42 14.74
C VAL A 561 -27.06 -1.10 15.30
N VAL A 562 -27.13 -0.96 16.61
CA VAL A 562 -28.37 -0.68 17.35
C VAL A 562 -28.38 0.78 17.77
N VAL A 563 -29.48 1.43 17.50
CA VAL A 563 -29.75 2.82 17.93
C VAL A 563 -30.62 2.78 19.17
N TYR A 564 -30.18 3.45 20.21
CA TYR A 564 -30.91 3.64 21.46
C TYR A 564 -31.22 5.11 21.67
N ARG A 565 -32.31 5.38 22.39
CA ARG A 565 -32.67 6.71 22.85
C ARG A 565 -32.87 6.70 24.36
N ARG A 566 -32.49 7.78 25.01
CA ARG A 566 -32.69 7.96 26.46
C ARG A 566 -34.18 8.09 26.76
N ARG A 567 -34.69 7.32 27.75
CA ARG A 567 -36.08 7.41 28.22
C ARG A 567 -36.37 8.70 28.94
#